data_98aa87a88ac60729bba97db86c874081
#
_entry.id   98aa87a88ac60729bba97db86c874081
#
_cell.length_a   1.000
_cell.length_b   1.000
_cell.length_c   1.000
_cell.angle_alpha   90.00
_cell.angle_beta   90.00
_cell.angle_gamma   90.00
#
_symmetry.space_group_name_H-M   'P 1'
#
loop_
_entity.id
_entity.type
_entity.pdbx_description
1 polymer ?
#
loop_
_entity_poly.entity_id
_entity_poly.type
_entity_poly.pdbx_seq_one_letter_code
_entity_poly.pdbx_strand_id
1 'polypeptide(L)'
;MELDIECFPAFDYARLAHTTEMLKHSDGECVTKILFKTERKDMAMQLEATIDCGDGVSCPVIDFNIEQREHHLGPGVTCKVKLREGQSISFVLRCANDAQTDPTPITTGLLDSLQKETSTYWYNWISQSKYKGLYREAVQRSLMILKMLTYEPTGAIVAAATFSLPEDVGGGRNWDYRFSWVRDSSFTIYILLRMGFTAEAEAYMNFISDRLKYSRNKDAGLPIMFSIRGETELEEIELNHLEGYRKSKPVRIGNGAADHLQLDIYGELMDGIYLYNKFGKPISWDLWVSVRSMIDYVCTVWKSKDMSIWEVRSRQQDYVYSKVMLWVAVDRGLRLAEKRCLPCPNRDHWLKTRDEIYETIMIKGWNDEKKFFSQSFESKDVLDSSILIAPLVFFIAPNDPRFLSTIDQILKPPEKGGLTSTGLVYRYDTELAEDGVGGREGSFSMCTFWLVEALTRAGRYDKKYLVRAITIFENMLSFSNHLNMFSEEIARTGEQLGNTPQAFSHLAMISAAFNLSRIQSGDYSGI
;
A
#
# COMPACT_ATOMS: atom_id res chain seq x y z
N MET A 1 1.64 -32.50 -26.29
CA MET A 1 2.51 -31.62 -25.50
C MET A 1 3.03 -32.43 -24.32
N GLU A 2 4.32 -32.34 -24.02
CA GLU A 2 4.94 -32.97 -22.84
C GLU A 2 5.26 -31.88 -21.84
N LEU A 3 4.90 -32.09 -20.57
CA LEU A 3 5.04 -31.14 -19.48
C LEU A 3 5.89 -31.77 -18.38
N ASP A 4 6.95 -31.08 -17.97
CA ASP A 4 7.68 -31.34 -16.75
C ASP A 4 7.14 -30.41 -15.65
N ILE A 5 6.66 -31.00 -14.56
CA ILE A 5 6.00 -30.28 -13.47
C ILE A 5 6.77 -30.53 -12.18
N GLU A 6 7.03 -29.50 -11.44
CA GLU A 6 7.80 -29.53 -10.22
C GLU A 6 7.08 -28.72 -9.12
N CYS A 7 7.08 -29.25 -7.89
CA CYS A 7 6.63 -28.54 -6.71
C CYS A 7 7.60 -28.77 -5.55
N PHE A 8 8.33 -27.72 -5.17
CA PHE A 8 9.31 -27.71 -4.08
C PHE A 8 8.99 -26.58 -3.10
N PRO A 9 8.10 -26.80 -2.12
CA PRO A 9 7.72 -25.77 -1.16
C PRO A 9 8.92 -25.32 -0.32
N ALA A 10 9.06 -24.02 -0.13
CA ALA A 10 10.13 -23.41 0.67
C ALA A 10 9.52 -22.71 1.89
N PHE A 11 9.20 -23.47 2.93
CA PHE A 11 8.55 -22.96 4.12
C PHE A 11 9.41 -21.95 4.88
N ASP A 12 8.74 -20.93 5.43
CA ASP A 12 9.37 -19.87 6.20
C ASP A 12 10.61 -19.28 5.47
N TYR A 13 10.42 -18.93 4.18
CA TYR A 13 11.48 -18.37 3.34
C TYR A 13 12.71 -19.29 3.18
N ALA A 14 12.48 -20.58 2.99
CA ALA A 14 13.50 -21.62 2.91
C ALA A 14 14.36 -21.77 4.20
N ARG A 15 13.77 -21.48 5.38
CA ARG A 15 14.44 -21.69 6.69
C ARG A 15 13.93 -22.93 7.44
N LEU A 16 12.73 -23.41 7.08
CA LEU A 16 12.08 -24.50 7.81
C LEU A 16 12.06 -25.78 6.97
N ALA A 17 12.56 -26.86 7.56
CA ALA A 17 12.54 -28.17 6.92
C ALA A 17 11.12 -28.76 6.90
N HIS A 18 10.85 -29.61 5.90
CA HIS A 18 9.59 -30.32 5.77
C HIS A 18 9.77 -31.76 5.32
N THR A 19 8.75 -32.57 5.53
CA THR A 19 8.60 -33.91 4.98
C THR A 19 7.54 -33.94 3.89
N THR A 20 7.65 -34.88 2.95
CA THR A 20 6.71 -35.04 1.85
C THR A 20 6.13 -36.44 1.89
N GLU A 21 4.81 -36.54 1.96
CA GLU A 21 4.07 -37.80 1.98
C GLU A 21 3.13 -37.87 0.77
N MET A 22 3.16 -38.99 0.06
CA MET A 22 2.17 -39.28 -0.99
C MET A 22 1.05 -40.14 -0.43
N LEU A 23 -0.18 -39.66 -0.51
CA LEU A 23 -1.36 -40.35 -0.04
C LEU A 23 -2.09 -40.94 -1.26
N LYS A 24 -2.14 -42.27 -1.37
CA LYS A 24 -2.89 -42.98 -2.41
C LYS A 24 -4.34 -43.14 -1.96
N HIS A 25 -5.29 -42.87 -2.82
CA HIS A 25 -6.71 -43.17 -2.57
C HIS A 25 -6.93 -44.70 -2.56
N SER A 26 -7.79 -45.17 -1.67
CA SER A 26 -8.11 -46.60 -1.50
C SER A 26 -8.85 -47.22 -2.69
N ASP A 27 -9.41 -46.44 -3.59
CA ASP A 27 -10.36 -46.91 -4.61
C ASP A 27 -9.79 -46.97 -6.04
N GLY A 28 -8.47 -46.92 -6.19
CA GLY A 28 -7.82 -47.17 -7.50
C GLY A 28 -7.94 -46.04 -8.54
N GLU A 29 -8.56 -44.92 -8.20
CA GLU A 29 -8.52 -43.71 -9.01
C GLU A 29 -7.18 -43.02 -8.93
N CYS A 30 -6.69 -42.50 -10.07
CA CYS A 30 -5.37 -41.88 -10.25
C CYS A 30 -5.21 -40.52 -9.54
N VAL A 31 -5.82 -40.31 -8.39
CA VAL A 31 -5.69 -39.06 -7.65
C VAL A 31 -4.65 -39.23 -6.55
N THR A 32 -3.45 -38.73 -6.81
CA THR A 32 -2.41 -38.68 -5.80
C THR A 32 -2.48 -37.35 -5.06
N LYS A 33 -2.70 -37.42 -3.75
CA LYS A 33 -2.58 -36.27 -2.85
C LYS A 33 -1.17 -36.25 -2.29
N ILE A 34 -0.56 -35.10 -2.28
CA ILE A 34 0.76 -34.90 -1.72
C ILE A 34 0.65 -33.95 -0.56
N LEU A 35 1.21 -34.33 0.58
CA LEU A 35 1.17 -33.54 1.79
C LEU A 35 2.60 -33.16 2.19
N PHE A 36 2.86 -31.85 2.26
CA PHE A 36 4.10 -31.28 2.75
C PHE A 36 3.89 -30.82 4.19
N LYS A 37 4.62 -31.38 5.15
CA LYS A 37 4.48 -31.13 6.59
C LYS A 37 5.74 -30.54 7.17
N THR A 38 5.63 -29.49 7.95
CA THR A 38 6.70 -28.99 8.79
C THR A 38 6.48 -29.40 10.26
N GLU A 39 7.45 -29.12 11.11
CA GLU A 39 7.28 -29.27 12.56
C GLU A 39 6.26 -28.27 13.14
N ARG A 40 6.02 -27.16 12.45
CA ARG A 40 4.99 -26.16 12.80
C ARG A 40 3.63 -26.61 12.24
N LYS A 41 2.68 -26.87 13.12
CA LYS A 41 1.33 -27.33 12.75
C LYS A 41 0.55 -26.37 11.86
N ASP A 42 0.86 -25.07 11.93
CA ASP A 42 0.24 -24.02 11.12
C ASP A 42 0.87 -23.87 9.72
N MET A 43 1.94 -24.62 9.44
CA MET A 43 2.64 -24.60 8.16
C MET A 43 2.67 -25.98 7.51
N ALA A 44 1.57 -26.34 6.87
CA ALA A 44 1.47 -27.52 6.02
C ALA A 44 0.74 -27.18 4.73
N MET A 45 1.08 -27.87 3.63
CA MET A 45 0.47 -27.67 2.32
C MET A 45 0.07 -29.00 1.70
N GLN A 46 -1.05 -29.01 0.99
CA GLN A 46 -1.51 -30.15 0.21
C GLN A 46 -1.53 -29.79 -1.28
N LEU A 47 -0.90 -30.61 -2.10
CA LEU A 47 -0.99 -30.55 -3.55
C LEU A 47 -1.85 -31.72 -4.03
N GLU A 48 -2.76 -31.43 -4.94
CA GLU A 48 -3.63 -32.40 -5.58
C GLU A 48 -3.72 -32.10 -7.06
N ALA A 49 -3.82 -33.14 -7.91
CA ALA A 49 -3.92 -32.96 -9.34
C ALA A 49 -5.10 -33.76 -9.90
N THR A 50 -5.77 -33.21 -10.89
CA THR A 50 -6.83 -33.89 -11.65
C THR A 50 -6.66 -33.65 -13.14
N ILE A 51 -7.08 -34.63 -13.95
CA ILE A 51 -7.04 -34.55 -15.41
C ILE A 51 -8.48 -34.62 -15.95
N ASP A 52 -8.77 -33.77 -16.92
CA ASP A 52 -9.95 -33.86 -17.78
C ASP A 52 -9.52 -34.31 -19.16
N CYS A 53 -10.13 -35.38 -19.65
CA CYS A 53 -9.78 -36.00 -20.92
C CYS A 53 -10.87 -35.93 -21.98
N GLY A 54 -12.04 -35.41 -21.63
CA GLY A 54 -13.23 -35.49 -22.49
C GLY A 54 -13.77 -36.92 -22.62
N ASP A 55 -14.92 -37.04 -23.23
CA ASP A 55 -15.61 -38.32 -23.39
C ASP A 55 -14.87 -39.29 -24.32
N GLY A 56 -14.60 -40.49 -23.83
CA GLY A 56 -14.06 -41.60 -24.62
C GLY A 56 -12.56 -41.59 -24.89
N VAL A 57 -11.80 -40.70 -24.26
CA VAL A 57 -10.34 -40.61 -24.38
C VAL A 57 -9.66 -41.15 -23.09
N SER A 58 -8.65 -42.02 -23.25
CA SER A 58 -7.89 -42.52 -22.09
C SER A 58 -7.08 -41.39 -21.48
N CYS A 59 -7.21 -41.20 -20.17
CA CYS A 59 -6.46 -40.24 -19.41
C CYS A 59 -4.99 -40.70 -19.23
N PRO A 60 -4.03 -39.77 -19.35
CA PRO A 60 -2.67 -40.04 -18.92
C PRO A 60 -2.65 -40.22 -17.40
N VAL A 61 -1.72 -41.04 -16.90
CA VAL A 61 -1.51 -41.22 -15.46
C VAL A 61 -0.62 -40.07 -14.99
N ILE A 62 -1.01 -39.45 -13.85
CA ILE A 62 -0.16 -38.54 -13.13
C ILE A 62 0.64 -39.36 -12.12
N ASP A 63 1.92 -39.48 -12.36
CA ASP A 63 2.83 -40.22 -11.47
C ASP A 63 3.85 -39.24 -10.88
N PHE A 64 3.66 -38.92 -9.61
CA PHE A 64 4.57 -38.04 -8.88
C PHE A 64 5.72 -38.86 -8.30
N ASN A 65 6.92 -38.33 -8.46
CA ASN A 65 8.12 -38.85 -7.81
C ASN A 65 8.57 -37.88 -6.73
N ILE A 66 8.88 -38.40 -5.55
CA ILE A 66 9.49 -37.60 -4.48
C ILE A 66 10.97 -37.45 -4.81
N GLU A 67 11.43 -36.21 -4.83
CA GLU A 67 12.82 -35.87 -5.16
C GLU A 67 13.43 -34.95 -4.10
N GLN A 68 14.65 -35.25 -3.65
CA GLN A 68 15.44 -34.37 -2.79
C GLN A 68 16.43 -33.60 -3.65
N ARG A 69 16.43 -32.27 -3.52
CA ARG A 69 17.40 -31.39 -4.18
C ARG A 69 18.46 -30.90 -3.22
N GLU A 70 19.65 -30.71 -3.74
CA GLU A 70 20.75 -30.11 -2.99
C GLU A 70 20.37 -28.71 -2.51
N HIS A 71 20.68 -28.39 -1.27
CA HIS A 71 20.35 -27.13 -0.59
C HIS A 71 18.86 -26.85 -0.36
N HIS A 72 17.95 -27.78 -0.66
CA HIS A 72 16.52 -27.64 -0.35
C HIS A 72 16.19 -28.32 0.99
N LEU A 73 15.45 -27.62 1.88
CA LEU A 73 15.16 -28.09 3.24
C LEU A 73 13.96 -29.05 3.30
N GLY A 74 13.81 -29.92 2.32
CA GLY A 74 12.80 -30.97 2.29
C GLY A 74 12.58 -31.49 0.87
N PRO A 75 12.04 -32.71 0.72
CA PRO A 75 11.76 -33.29 -0.59
C PRO A 75 10.61 -32.56 -1.28
N GLY A 76 10.76 -32.28 -2.55
CA GLY A 76 9.67 -31.87 -3.44
C GLY A 76 9.10 -33.05 -4.21
N VAL A 77 8.25 -32.74 -5.18
CA VAL A 77 7.73 -33.71 -6.12
C VAL A 77 7.92 -33.25 -7.55
N THR A 78 8.18 -34.22 -8.44
CA THR A 78 8.28 -34.03 -9.88
C THR A 78 7.29 -34.95 -10.58
N CYS A 79 6.79 -34.54 -11.74
CA CYS A 79 5.89 -35.33 -12.56
C CYS A 79 6.08 -34.98 -14.04
N LYS A 80 6.05 -36.01 -14.91
CA LYS A 80 6.02 -35.84 -16.37
C LYS A 80 4.68 -36.27 -16.91
N VAL A 81 4.01 -35.37 -17.60
CA VAL A 81 2.68 -35.64 -18.17
C VAL A 81 2.67 -35.33 -19.66
N LYS A 82 2.12 -36.24 -20.46
CA LYS A 82 1.94 -36.04 -21.89
C LYS A 82 0.46 -35.83 -22.18
N LEU A 83 0.10 -34.61 -22.55
CA LEU A 83 -1.26 -34.23 -22.90
C LEU A 83 -1.47 -34.25 -24.44
N ARG A 84 -2.64 -34.67 -24.88
CA ARG A 84 -3.15 -34.53 -26.23
C ARG A 84 -4.08 -33.33 -26.34
N GLU A 85 -4.41 -32.96 -27.56
CA GLU A 85 -5.42 -31.92 -27.80
C GLU A 85 -6.76 -32.31 -27.15
N GLY A 86 -7.41 -31.35 -26.49
CA GLY A 86 -8.65 -31.54 -25.72
C GLY A 86 -8.46 -32.08 -24.30
N GLN A 87 -7.24 -32.44 -23.90
CA GLN A 87 -6.96 -32.82 -22.50
C GLN A 87 -6.43 -31.63 -21.69
N SER A 88 -6.87 -31.52 -20.43
CA SER A 88 -6.37 -30.54 -19.48
C SER A 88 -5.97 -31.19 -18.15
N ILE A 89 -4.96 -30.62 -17.50
CA ILE A 89 -4.55 -30.99 -16.16
C ILE A 89 -4.66 -29.77 -15.24
N SER A 90 -5.20 -29.96 -14.06
CA SER A 90 -5.34 -28.93 -13.03
C SER A 90 -4.62 -29.34 -11.76
N PHE A 91 -3.86 -28.40 -11.19
CA PHE A 91 -3.17 -28.55 -9.92
C PHE A 91 -3.80 -27.61 -8.90
N VAL A 92 -4.08 -28.12 -7.71
CA VAL A 92 -4.58 -27.34 -6.58
C VAL A 92 -3.60 -27.45 -5.43
N LEU A 93 -3.03 -26.31 -5.04
CA LEU A 93 -2.20 -26.17 -3.86
C LEU A 93 -2.98 -25.41 -2.80
N ARG A 94 -3.12 -25.97 -1.61
CA ARG A 94 -3.85 -25.36 -0.50
C ARG A 94 -3.14 -25.56 0.84
N CYS A 95 -3.41 -24.68 1.80
CA CYS A 95 -2.96 -24.89 3.18
C CYS A 95 -3.68 -26.09 3.76
N ALA A 96 -2.94 -26.97 4.46
CA ALA A 96 -3.48 -28.07 5.22
C ALA A 96 -3.44 -27.70 6.71
N ASN A 97 -4.61 -27.46 7.31
CA ASN A 97 -4.70 -27.15 8.73
C ASN A 97 -4.43 -28.42 9.55
N ASP A 98 -3.66 -28.30 10.65
CA ASP A 98 -3.32 -29.38 11.59
C ASP A 98 -2.75 -30.65 10.95
N ALA A 99 -2.09 -30.51 9.80
CA ALA A 99 -1.58 -31.62 9.01
C ALA A 99 -2.64 -32.66 8.62
N GLN A 100 -3.92 -32.30 8.64
CA GLN A 100 -5.00 -33.13 8.13
C GLN A 100 -5.23 -32.85 6.65
N THR A 101 -5.40 -33.90 5.87
CA THR A 101 -5.77 -33.77 4.46
C THR A 101 -7.24 -33.37 4.36
N ASP A 102 -7.57 -32.41 3.50
CA ASP A 102 -8.95 -32.14 3.13
C ASP A 102 -9.51 -33.36 2.38
N PRO A 103 -10.59 -33.98 2.88
CA PRO A 103 -11.16 -35.17 2.27
C PRO A 103 -11.88 -34.89 0.93
N THR A 104 -12.19 -33.62 0.63
CA THR A 104 -12.94 -33.26 -0.58
C THR A 104 -12.11 -33.54 -1.83
N PRO A 105 -12.50 -34.49 -2.69
CA PRO A 105 -11.76 -34.78 -3.92
C PRO A 105 -11.86 -33.61 -4.89
N ILE A 106 -10.75 -33.31 -5.57
CA ILE A 106 -10.72 -32.31 -6.63
C ILE A 106 -11.28 -32.94 -7.89
N THR A 107 -12.38 -32.40 -8.37
CA THR A 107 -13.01 -32.77 -9.64
C THR A 107 -13.09 -31.58 -10.57
N THR A 108 -13.16 -31.80 -11.86
CA THR A 108 -13.36 -30.73 -12.87
C THR A 108 -14.59 -29.89 -12.55
N GLY A 109 -15.71 -30.53 -12.18
CA GLY A 109 -16.92 -29.82 -11.80
C GLY A 109 -16.77 -28.93 -10.57
N LEU A 110 -15.97 -29.35 -9.57
CA LEU A 110 -15.63 -28.51 -8.41
C LEU A 110 -14.79 -27.30 -8.85
N LEU A 111 -13.79 -27.50 -9.72
CA LEU A 111 -12.94 -26.42 -10.21
C LEU A 111 -13.73 -25.38 -11.01
N ASP A 112 -14.62 -25.82 -11.88
CA ASP A 112 -15.52 -24.94 -12.64
C ASP A 112 -16.44 -24.14 -11.72
N SER A 113 -16.98 -24.77 -10.67
CA SER A 113 -17.80 -24.08 -9.66
C SER A 113 -16.99 -23.01 -8.92
N LEU A 114 -15.79 -23.34 -8.44
CA LEU A 114 -14.90 -22.40 -7.75
C LEU A 114 -14.50 -21.21 -8.63
N GLN A 115 -14.18 -21.47 -9.90
CA GLN A 115 -13.86 -20.42 -10.87
C GLN A 115 -15.05 -19.49 -11.09
N LYS A 116 -16.26 -20.07 -11.28
CA LYS A 116 -17.49 -19.32 -11.48
C LYS A 116 -17.86 -18.50 -10.24
N GLU A 117 -17.75 -19.08 -9.05
CA GLU A 117 -18.00 -18.40 -7.79
C GLU A 117 -17.02 -17.24 -7.58
N THR A 118 -15.73 -17.46 -7.79
CA THR A 118 -14.68 -16.43 -7.71
C THR A 118 -14.96 -15.30 -8.69
N SER A 119 -15.24 -15.61 -9.95
CA SER A 119 -15.55 -14.60 -10.97
C SER A 119 -16.81 -13.81 -10.62
N THR A 120 -17.85 -14.50 -10.13
CA THR A 120 -19.11 -13.87 -9.69
C THR A 120 -18.90 -12.96 -8.50
N TYR A 121 -18.11 -13.38 -7.51
CA TYR A 121 -17.74 -12.55 -6.36
C TYR A 121 -17.10 -11.25 -6.79
N TRP A 122 -16.04 -11.31 -7.60
CA TRP A 122 -15.32 -10.12 -8.06
C TRP A 122 -16.17 -9.21 -8.94
N TYR A 123 -16.99 -9.77 -9.81
CA TYR A 123 -17.92 -9.00 -10.62
C TYR A 123 -18.95 -8.26 -9.75
N ASN A 124 -19.57 -8.95 -8.79
CA ASN A 124 -20.54 -8.36 -7.88
C ASN A 124 -19.88 -7.29 -6.99
N TRP A 125 -18.66 -7.55 -6.51
CA TRP A 125 -17.94 -6.60 -5.68
C TRP A 125 -17.63 -5.30 -6.45
N ILE A 126 -17.01 -5.38 -7.63
CA ILE A 126 -16.64 -4.18 -8.40
C ILE A 126 -17.86 -3.43 -8.96
N SER A 127 -18.98 -4.12 -9.17
CA SER A 127 -20.24 -3.51 -9.64
C SER A 127 -20.83 -2.50 -8.65
N GLN A 128 -20.44 -2.54 -7.39
CA GLN A 128 -20.83 -1.56 -6.38
C GLN A 128 -20.16 -0.19 -6.58
N SER A 129 -19.12 -0.11 -7.42
CA SER A 129 -18.38 1.12 -7.65
C SER A 129 -19.27 2.25 -8.17
N LYS A 130 -19.25 3.38 -7.45
CA LYS A 130 -19.96 4.62 -7.81
C LYS A 130 -19.17 5.50 -8.79
N TYR A 131 -17.97 5.08 -9.20
CA TYR A 131 -17.15 5.84 -10.13
C TYR A 131 -17.76 5.89 -11.53
N LYS A 132 -17.96 7.10 -12.06
CA LYS A 132 -18.54 7.37 -13.39
C LYS A 132 -17.65 8.26 -14.27
N GLY A 133 -16.42 8.52 -13.82
CA GLY A 133 -15.48 9.41 -14.52
C GLY A 133 -14.78 8.74 -15.70
N LEU A 134 -13.89 9.49 -16.32
CA LEU A 134 -12.92 9.00 -17.28
C LEU A 134 -11.99 7.96 -16.62
N TYR A 135 -11.25 7.18 -17.41
CA TYR A 135 -10.27 6.19 -16.91
C TYR A 135 -10.89 5.07 -16.04
N ARG A 136 -12.16 4.71 -16.34
CA ARG A 136 -12.95 3.78 -15.52
C ARG A 136 -12.25 2.44 -15.32
N GLU A 137 -11.64 1.88 -16.37
CA GLU A 137 -10.97 0.58 -16.30
C GLU A 137 -9.79 0.64 -15.31
N ALA A 138 -8.89 1.60 -15.45
CA ALA A 138 -7.74 1.77 -14.55
C ALA A 138 -8.18 1.97 -13.08
N VAL A 139 -9.24 2.75 -12.85
CA VAL A 139 -9.82 2.95 -11.51
C VAL A 139 -10.40 1.66 -10.96
N GLN A 140 -11.17 0.90 -11.75
CA GLN A 140 -11.75 -0.38 -11.30
C GLN A 140 -10.68 -1.42 -11.00
N ARG A 141 -9.64 -1.54 -11.84
CA ARG A 141 -8.49 -2.41 -11.59
C ARG A 141 -7.77 -2.04 -10.29
N SER A 142 -7.52 -0.76 -10.07
CA SER A 142 -6.88 -0.29 -8.84
C SER A 142 -7.73 -0.52 -7.59
N LEU A 143 -9.06 -0.39 -7.68
CA LEU A 143 -9.97 -0.75 -6.59
C LEU A 143 -9.89 -2.24 -6.25
N MET A 144 -9.86 -3.11 -7.25
CA MET A 144 -9.67 -4.56 -7.04
C MET A 144 -8.35 -4.86 -6.35
N ILE A 145 -7.28 -4.17 -6.71
CA ILE A 145 -5.97 -4.30 -6.05
C ILE A 145 -6.06 -3.90 -4.58
N LEU A 146 -6.66 -2.75 -4.26
CA LEU A 146 -6.84 -2.33 -2.86
C LEU A 146 -7.68 -3.35 -2.07
N LYS A 147 -8.71 -3.97 -2.69
CA LYS A 147 -9.47 -5.06 -2.06
C LYS A 147 -8.60 -6.29 -1.81
N MET A 148 -7.77 -6.69 -2.74
CA MET A 148 -6.85 -7.82 -2.57
C MET A 148 -5.78 -7.57 -1.50
N LEU A 149 -5.42 -6.31 -1.24
CA LEU A 149 -4.52 -5.92 -0.16
C LEU A 149 -5.20 -5.82 1.21
N THR A 150 -6.53 -6.01 1.26
CA THR A 150 -7.31 -6.01 2.50
C THR A 150 -7.38 -7.41 3.09
N TYR A 151 -6.90 -7.59 4.31
CA TYR A 151 -7.06 -8.84 5.07
C TYR A 151 -8.43 -8.85 5.74
N GLU A 152 -9.38 -9.53 5.12
CA GLU A 152 -10.79 -9.52 5.49
C GLU A 152 -11.07 -9.89 6.96
N PRO A 153 -10.40 -10.89 7.59
CA PRO A 153 -10.70 -11.27 8.97
C PRO A 153 -10.50 -10.16 10.01
N THR A 154 -9.63 -9.19 9.76
CA THR A 154 -9.36 -8.09 10.70
C THR A 154 -9.69 -6.72 10.13
N GLY A 155 -9.79 -6.59 8.82
CA GLY A 155 -9.92 -5.32 8.12
C GLY A 155 -8.59 -4.56 7.92
N ALA A 156 -7.45 -5.14 8.29
CA ALA A 156 -6.14 -4.55 8.03
C ALA A 156 -5.89 -4.42 6.53
N ILE A 157 -5.22 -3.34 6.11
CA ILE A 157 -4.85 -3.11 4.70
C ILE A 157 -3.33 -3.03 4.64
N VAL A 158 -2.70 -3.95 3.90
CA VAL A 158 -1.24 -3.97 3.77
C VAL A 158 -0.76 -3.01 2.68
N ALA A 159 0.44 -2.46 2.85
CA ALA A 159 1.02 -1.54 1.87
C ALA A 159 1.37 -2.23 0.55
N ALA A 160 1.83 -3.48 0.60
CA ALA A 160 1.97 -4.37 -0.56
C ALA A 160 1.86 -5.83 -0.12
N ALA A 161 1.39 -6.71 -0.99
CA ALA A 161 1.28 -8.15 -0.70
C ALA A 161 2.64 -8.87 -0.71
N THR A 162 3.61 -8.29 -1.40
CA THR A 162 4.97 -8.85 -1.57
C THR A 162 6.02 -7.75 -1.43
N PHE A 163 7.28 -8.15 -1.22
CA PHE A 163 8.47 -7.33 -1.42
C PHE A 163 9.08 -7.66 -2.78
N SER A 164 8.35 -7.42 -3.86
CA SER A 164 8.53 -8.04 -5.17
C SER A 164 9.77 -7.58 -5.94
N LEU A 165 10.00 -6.27 -6.04
CA LEU A 165 11.11 -5.68 -6.77
C LEU A 165 11.94 -4.80 -5.83
N PRO A 166 13.25 -4.65 -6.09
CA PRO A 166 14.07 -3.66 -5.42
C PRO A 166 13.75 -2.24 -5.93
N GLU A 167 13.94 -1.23 -5.09
CA GLU A 167 13.97 0.17 -5.53
C GLU A 167 15.24 0.46 -6.35
N ASP A 168 16.35 -0.24 -6.05
CA ASP A 168 17.63 -0.17 -6.75
C ASP A 168 18.10 -1.56 -7.15
N VAL A 169 18.06 -1.89 -8.46
CA VAL A 169 18.45 -3.21 -8.97
C VAL A 169 19.95 -3.45 -8.74
N GLY A 170 20.26 -4.50 -7.98
CA GLY A 170 21.61 -4.83 -7.53
C GLY A 170 22.01 -4.10 -6.24
N GLY A 171 21.16 -3.23 -5.71
CA GLY A 171 21.35 -2.47 -4.48
C GLY A 171 20.62 -3.06 -3.26
N GLY A 172 20.67 -2.30 -2.14
CA GLY A 172 20.21 -2.74 -0.83
C GLY A 172 18.79 -2.30 -0.46
N ARG A 173 18.08 -1.57 -1.34
CA ARG A 173 16.74 -1.04 -1.08
C ARG A 173 15.68 -2.08 -1.38
N ASN A 174 15.49 -2.99 -0.42
CA ASN A 174 14.49 -4.07 -0.46
C ASN A 174 13.73 -4.09 0.86
N TRP A 175 12.40 -3.89 0.81
CA TRP A 175 11.58 -3.70 2.01
C TRP A 175 10.40 -4.63 2.03
N ASP A 176 10.07 -5.16 3.23
CA ASP A 176 8.86 -5.94 3.46
C ASP A 176 7.68 -5.00 3.78
N TYR A 177 6.72 -4.91 2.86
CA TYR A 177 5.54 -4.05 2.96
C TYR A 177 4.25 -4.79 3.30
N ARG A 178 4.35 -6.04 3.79
CA ARG A 178 3.18 -6.87 4.15
C ARG A 178 2.56 -6.47 5.49
N PHE A 179 2.75 -5.23 5.90
CA PHE A 179 2.21 -4.65 7.13
C PHE A 179 1.19 -3.54 6.79
N SER A 180 0.37 -3.22 7.79
CA SER A 180 -0.65 -2.18 7.70
C SER A 180 -0.12 -0.89 8.31
N TRP A 181 0.33 0.03 7.47
CA TRP A 181 0.69 1.39 7.91
C TRP A 181 -0.58 2.18 8.20
N VAL A 182 -0.56 2.94 9.30
CA VAL A 182 -1.66 3.84 9.68
C VAL A 182 -1.90 4.89 8.60
N ARG A 183 -0.85 5.45 8.03
CA ARG A 183 -0.85 6.43 6.94
C ARG A 183 -1.55 5.90 5.70
N ASP A 184 -1.04 4.82 5.12
CA ASP A 184 -1.50 4.24 3.85
C ASP A 184 -2.98 3.82 3.93
N SER A 185 -3.32 3.18 5.03
CA SER A 185 -4.67 2.70 5.26
C SER A 185 -5.66 3.84 5.47
N SER A 186 -5.23 4.95 6.08
CA SER A 186 -6.08 6.14 6.29
C SER A 186 -6.45 6.81 4.97
N PHE A 187 -5.51 6.93 4.04
CA PHE A 187 -5.82 7.41 2.69
C PHE A 187 -6.71 6.42 1.92
N THR A 188 -6.52 5.12 2.12
CA THR A 188 -7.34 4.08 1.48
C THR A 188 -8.79 4.15 1.91
N ILE A 189 -9.10 4.45 3.20
CA ILE A 189 -10.47 4.66 3.69
C ILE A 189 -11.20 5.71 2.85
N TYR A 190 -10.56 6.86 2.62
CA TYR A 190 -11.16 7.94 1.83
C TYR A 190 -11.56 7.45 0.44
N ILE A 191 -10.66 6.75 -0.24
CA ILE A 191 -10.90 6.24 -1.58
C ILE A 191 -12.05 5.24 -1.59
N LEU A 192 -12.05 4.26 -0.68
CA LEU A 192 -13.09 3.25 -0.58
C LEU A 192 -14.46 3.89 -0.33
N LEU A 193 -14.55 4.85 0.59
CA LEU A 193 -15.81 5.58 0.86
C LEU A 193 -16.31 6.36 -0.36
N ARG A 194 -15.41 7.07 -1.05
CA ARG A 194 -15.76 7.87 -2.24
C ARG A 194 -16.21 7.00 -3.40
N MET A 195 -15.63 5.81 -3.53
CA MET A 195 -15.97 4.85 -4.58
C MET A 195 -17.17 3.96 -4.23
N GLY A 196 -17.67 4.01 -2.98
CA GLY A 196 -18.89 3.32 -2.54
C GLY A 196 -18.67 2.02 -1.75
N PHE A 197 -17.41 1.69 -1.43
CA PHE A 197 -17.02 0.49 -0.68
C PHE A 197 -16.97 0.77 0.82
N THR A 198 -18.15 0.91 1.43
CA THR A 198 -18.27 1.30 2.84
C THR A 198 -17.97 0.18 3.82
N ALA A 199 -18.15 -1.08 3.41
CA ALA A 199 -17.90 -2.24 4.28
C ALA A 199 -16.40 -2.39 4.59
N GLU A 200 -15.54 -2.26 3.58
CA GLU A 200 -14.09 -2.31 3.74
C GLU A 200 -13.57 -1.15 4.58
N ALA A 201 -14.09 0.05 4.36
CA ALA A 201 -13.74 1.22 5.16
C ALA A 201 -14.17 1.04 6.63
N GLU A 202 -15.33 0.47 6.89
CA GLU A 202 -15.81 0.17 8.25
C GLU A 202 -14.95 -0.89 8.93
N ALA A 203 -14.56 -1.94 8.21
CA ALA A 203 -13.71 -3.01 8.75
C ALA A 203 -12.35 -2.43 9.21
N TYR A 204 -11.71 -1.59 8.40
CA TYR A 204 -10.48 -0.92 8.82
C TYR A 204 -10.72 0.06 9.98
N MET A 205 -11.82 0.82 10.00
CA MET A 205 -12.13 1.71 11.11
C MET A 205 -12.28 0.95 12.44
N ASN A 206 -12.83 -0.25 12.41
CA ASN A 206 -12.88 -1.12 13.59
C ASN A 206 -11.47 -1.57 13.99
N PHE A 207 -10.65 -2.01 13.01
CA PHE A 207 -9.26 -2.39 13.24
C PHE A 207 -8.48 -1.28 13.94
N ILE A 208 -8.51 -0.04 13.45
CA ILE A 208 -7.74 1.06 14.04
C ILE A 208 -8.34 1.60 15.35
N SER A 209 -9.66 1.53 15.51
CA SER A 209 -10.34 1.94 16.74
C SER A 209 -9.84 1.16 17.97
N ASP A 210 -9.61 -0.15 17.81
CA ASP A 210 -9.09 -0.98 18.89
C ASP A 210 -7.65 -0.62 19.25
N ARG A 211 -6.82 -0.22 18.27
CA ARG A 211 -5.43 0.23 18.49
C ARG A 211 -5.39 1.58 19.17
N LEU A 212 -6.26 2.50 18.79
CA LEU A 212 -6.40 3.79 19.48
C LEU A 212 -6.82 3.62 20.95
N LYS A 213 -7.74 2.72 21.25
CA LYS A 213 -8.12 2.38 22.63
C LYS A 213 -6.95 1.86 23.43
N TYR A 214 -6.16 0.97 22.82
CA TYR A 214 -4.98 0.39 23.46
C TYR A 214 -3.91 1.46 23.76
N SER A 215 -3.57 2.32 22.80
CA SER A 215 -2.62 3.43 22.97
C SER A 215 -3.07 4.41 24.05
N ARG A 216 -4.36 4.78 24.05
CA ARG A 216 -4.95 5.65 25.08
C ARG A 216 -4.78 5.05 26.48
N ASN A 217 -5.05 3.76 26.64
CA ASN A 217 -4.98 3.10 27.95
C ASN A 217 -3.55 3.00 28.49
N LYS A 218 -2.54 3.07 27.62
CA LYS A 218 -1.12 3.06 27.98
C LYS A 218 -0.50 4.45 28.06
N ASP A 219 -1.26 5.50 27.74
CA ASP A 219 -0.75 6.87 27.61
C ASP A 219 0.48 6.97 26.70
N ALA A 220 0.43 6.24 25.59
CA ALA A 220 1.53 6.10 24.63
C ALA A 220 1.10 6.60 23.25
N GLY A 221 2.10 6.99 22.44
CA GLY A 221 1.89 7.28 21.01
C GLY A 221 1.37 6.06 20.25
N LEU A 222 0.72 6.30 19.12
CA LEU A 222 0.25 5.23 18.24
C LEU A 222 1.45 4.69 17.44
N PRO A 223 1.65 3.36 17.38
CA PRO A 223 2.60 2.74 16.44
C PRO A 223 2.26 3.09 15.00
N ILE A 224 3.28 3.23 14.17
CA ILE A 224 3.11 3.65 12.77
C ILE A 224 2.53 2.55 11.88
N MET A 225 2.79 1.29 12.23
CA MET A 225 2.34 0.13 11.47
C MET A 225 2.02 -1.06 12.38
N PHE A 226 1.28 -2.01 11.82
CA PHE A 226 0.84 -3.24 12.48
C PHE A 226 0.92 -4.43 11.53
N SER A 227 1.07 -5.63 12.07
CA SER A 227 0.79 -6.84 11.31
C SER A 227 -0.70 -6.90 10.92
N ILE A 228 -1.07 -7.80 10.02
CA ILE A 228 -2.48 -8.04 9.64
C ILE A 228 -3.35 -8.49 10.83
N ARG A 229 -2.75 -8.90 11.95
CA ARG A 229 -3.43 -9.27 13.21
C ARG A 229 -3.35 -8.19 14.27
N GLY A 230 -2.61 -7.10 14.01
CA GLY A 230 -2.49 -5.96 14.92
C GLY A 230 -1.32 -6.03 15.90
N GLU A 231 -0.35 -6.88 15.63
CA GLU A 231 0.90 -6.96 16.36
C GLU A 231 1.82 -5.80 15.96
N THR A 232 2.70 -5.40 16.87
CA THR A 232 3.63 -4.26 16.70
C THR A 232 5.10 -4.67 16.72
N GLU A 233 5.40 -5.91 17.12
CA GLU A 233 6.76 -6.44 17.10
C GLU A 233 7.06 -6.99 15.70
N LEU A 234 7.71 -6.18 14.88
CA LEU A 234 7.94 -6.43 13.45
C LEU A 234 9.44 -6.40 13.14
N GLU A 235 10.22 -7.18 13.88
CA GLU A 235 11.68 -7.23 13.77
C GLU A 235 12.15 -7.44 12.33
N GLU A 236 13.04 -6.56 11.86
CA GLU A 236 13.66 -6.68 10.54
C GLU A 236 14.79 -7.70 10.57
N ILE A 237 14.66 -8.75 9.76
CA ILE A 237 15.62 -9.86 9.68
C ILE A 237 16.14 -9.97 8.25
N GLU A 238 17.45 -10.01 8.08
CA GLU A 238 18.08 -10.24 6.78
C GLU A 238 18.16 -11.73 6.44
N LEU A 239 17.69 -12.09 5.24
CA LEU A 239 17.69 -13.44 4.71
C LEU A 239 18.91 -13.66 3.79
N ASN A 240 20.09 -13.79 4.39
CA ASN A 240 21.36 -13.81 3.68
C ASN A 240 21.56 -15.01 2.74
N HIS A 241 20.76 -16.08 2.89
CA HIS A 241 20.74 -17.26 2.04
C HIS A 241 19.98 -17.06 0.72
N LEU A 242 19.20 -15.97 0.58
CA LEU A 242 18.49 -15.62 -0.64
C LEU A 242 19.30 -14.62 -1.48
N GLU A 243 19.33 -14.84 -2.79
CA GLU A 243 20.07 -13.94 -3.71
C GLU A 243 19.38 -12.59 -3.94
N GLY A 244 18.08 -12.52 -3.76
CA GLY A 244 17.28 -11.38 -4.19
C GLY A 244 17.11 -11.29 -5.71
N TYR A 245 16.20 -10.45 -6.15
CA TYR A 245 15.97 -10.22 -7.58
C TYR A 245 17.20 -9.58 -8.23
N ARG A 246 17.77 -10.23 -9.25
CA ARG A 246 18.98 -9.77 -9.95
C ARG A 246 20.12 -9.39 -8.99
N LYS A 247 20.31 -10.20 -7.93
CA LYS A 247 21.34 -10.02 -6.89
C LYS A 247 21.16 -8.78 -6.01
N SER A 248 19.93 -8.28 -5.87
CA SER A 248 19.60 -7.18 -4.98
C SER A 248 19.51 -7.67 -3.55
N LYS A 249 20.55 -7.41 -2.76
CA LYS A 249 20.70 -7.87 -1.36
C LYS A 249 20.77 -6.69 -0.39
N PRO A 250 20.39 -6.93 0.87
CA PRO A 250 19.78 -8.14 1.43
C PRO A 250 18.29 -8.26 1.11
N VAL A 251 17.77 -9.50 1.06
CA VAL A 251 16.34 -9.78 1.18
C VAL A 251 15.97 -9.68 2.65
N ARG A 252 14.87 -9.03 3.00
CA ARG A 252 14.44 -8.80 4.38
C ARG A 252 13.02 -9.29 4.62
N ILE A 253 12.73 -9.68 5.85
CA ILE A 253 11.39 -9.83 6.42
C ILE A 253 11.30 -8.99 7.68
N GLY A 254 10.07 -8.55 8.06
CA GLY A 254 9.93 -7.51 9.07
C GLY A 254 10.28 -6.13 8.51
N ASN A 255 10.17 -5.09 9.32
CA ASN A 255 10.47 -3.73 8.89
C ASN A 255 10.98 -2.87 10.04
N GLY A 256 12.23 -2.42 9.92
CA GLY A 256 12.90 -1.61 10.95
C GLY A 256 12.31 -0.22 11.18
N ALA A 257 11.41 0.24 10.28
CA ALA A 257 10.67 1.47 10.52
C ALA A 257 9.56 1.32 11.58
N ALA A 258 9.22 0.10 12.01
CA ALA A 258 8.18 -0.13 13.02
C ALA A 258 8.44 0.63 14.33
N ASP A 259 9.70 0.86 14.69
CA ASP A 259 10.12 1.58 15.89
C ASP A 259 10.32 3.10 15.65
N HIS A 260 10.06 3.60 14.45
CA HIS A 260 10.22 5.02 14.14
C HIS A 260 9.15 5.88 14.80
N LEU A 261 9.56 7.08 15.19
CA LEU A 261 8.62 8.16 15.45
C LEU A 261 8.30 8.86 14.13
N GLN A 262 7.06 8.73 13.65
CA GLN A 262 6.54 9.45 12.49
C GLN A 262 5.28 10.19 12.91
N LEU A 263 5.36 11.51 12.93
CA LEU A 263 4.30 12.36 13.49
C LEU A 263 3.19 12.70 12.46
N ASP A 264 3.43 12.41 11.20
CA ASP A 264 2.44 12.56 10.14
C ASP A 264 1.21 11.68 10.34
N ILE A 265 1.38 10.45 10.85
CA ILE A 265 0.32 9.45 10.97
C ILE A 265 -0.95 9.97 11.69
N TYR A 266 -0.80 10.90 12.62
CA TYR A 266 -1.94 11.48 13.35
C TYR A 266 -2.83 12.33 12.44
N GLY A 267 -2.23 13.01 11.47
CA GLY A 267 -2.95 13.83 10.50
C GLY A 267 -3.71 13.00 9.49
N GLU A 268 -3.05 12.00 8.90
CA GLU A 268 -3.69 11.10 7.96
C GLU A 268 -4.84 10.33 8.62
N LEU A 269 -4.60 9.79 9.82
CA LEU A 269 -5.62 9.07 10.55
C LEU A 269 -6.81 9.98 10.90
N MET A 270 -6.54 11.20 11.37
CA MET A 270 -7.62 12.12 11.71
C MET A 270 -8.40 12.58 10.49
N ASP A 271 -7.75 12.80 9.34
CA ASP A 271 -8.44 13.10 8.09
C ASP A 271 -9.30 11.91 7.64
N GLY A 272 -8.78 10.68 7.73
CA GLY A 272 -9.52 9.45 7.47
C GLY A 272 -10.78 9.32 8.37
N ILE A 273 -10.64 9.53 9.68
CA ILE A 273 -11.76 9.49 10.64
C ILE A 273 -12.80 10.59 10.32
N TYR A 274 -12.34 11.81 10.01
CA TYR A 274 -13.23 12.93 9.65
C TYR A 274 -14.03 12.60 8.38
N LEU A 275 -13.39 12.04 7.37
CA LEU A 275 -14.02 11.66 6.10
C LEU A 275 -14.95 10.44 6.28
N TYR A 276 -14.57 9.48 7.11
CA TYR A 276 -15.44 8.37 7.49
C TYR A 276 -16.72 8.85 8.17
N ASN A 277 -16.60 9.78 9.11
CA ASN A 277 -17.79 10.40 9.75
C ASN A 277 -18.66 11.18 8.75
N LYS A 278 -18.05 11.71 7.67
CA LYS A 278 -18.76 12.50 6.65
C LYS A 278 -19.47 11.63 5.61
N PHE A 279 -18.86 10.56 5.15
CA PHE A 279 -19.32 9.76 4.01
C PHE A 279 -19.73 8.32 4.37
N GLY A 280 -19.32 7.83 5.53
CA GLY A 280 -19.67 6.52 6.09
C GLY A 280 -20.69 6.64 7.21
N LYS A 281 -20.30 6.17 8.41
CA LYS A 281 -21.15 6.20 9.62
C LYS A 281 -20.64 7.23 10.62
N PRO A 282 -21.51 7.79 11.47
CA PRO A 282 -21.10 8.59 12.62
C PRO A 282 -20.15 7.81 13.52
N ILE A 283 -19.10 8.47 14.00
CA ILE A 283 -18.20 7.87 14.97
C ILE A 283 -18.90 7.65 16.32
N SER A 284 -18.51 6.59 17.03
CA SER A 284 -19.00 6.29 18.37
C SER A 284 -18.42 7.24 19.42
N TRP A 285 -19.08 7.30 20.59
CA TRP A 285 -18.56 8.03 21.74
C TRP A 285 -17.16 7.55 22.16
N ASP A 286 -16.95 6.25 22.22
CA ASP A 286 -15.66 5.66 22.61
C ASP A 286 -14.54 6.04 21.65
N LEU A 287 -14.83 6.04 20.34
CA LEU A 287 -13.88 6.50 19.34
C LEU A 287 -13.59 7.98 19.49
N TRP A 288 -14.61 8.83 19.76
CA TRP A 288 -14.39 10.25 20.03
C TRP A 288 -13.49 10.50 21.24
N VAL A 289 -13.67 9.76 22.32
CA VAL A 289 -12.79 9.86 23.50
C VAL A 289 -11.35 9.51 23.15
N SER A 290 -11.13 8.49 22.33
CA SER A 290 -9.79 8.10 21.85
C SER A 290 -9.19 9.16 20.92
N VAL A 291 -10.00 9.74 20.02
CA VAL A 291 -9.60 10.85 19.14
C VAL A 291 -9.19 12.07 19.94
N ARG A 292 -9.96 12.45 20.97
CA ARG A 292 -9.57 13.57 21.85
C ARG A 292 -8.20 13.36 22.48
N SER A 293 -7.98 12.18 23.07
CA SER A 293 -6.71 11.83 23.70
C SER A 293 -5.56 11.88 22.69
N MET A 294 -5.80 11.42 21.47
CA MET A 294 -4.83 11.49 20.38
C MET A 294 -4.48 12.94 20.00
N ILE A 295 -5.47 13.83 19.90
CA ILE A 295 -5.22 15.25 19.57
C ILE A 295 -4.53 15.98 20.73
N ASP A 296 -4.91 15.69 21.98
CA ASP A 296 -4.20 16.21 23.16
C ASP A 296 -2.72 15.80 23.12
N TYR A 297 -2.42 14.54 22.78
CA TYR A 297 -1.05 14.08 22.57
C TYR A 297 -0.34 14.86 21.44
N VAL A 298 -0.98 15.04 20.29
CA VAL A 298 -0.46 15.87 19.18
C VAL A 298 -0.07 17.26 19.66
N CYS A 299 -0.91 17.90 20.49
CA CYS A 299 -0.61 19.22 21.05
C CYS A 299 0.63 19.23 21.95
N THR A 300 1.03 18.10 22.51
CA THR A 300 2.25 17.99 23.32
C THR A 300 3.50 17.74 22.48
N VAL A 301 3.38 16.96 21.40
CA VAL A 301 4.55 16.47 20.64
C VAL A 301 4.84 17.23 19.34
N TRP A 302 4.02 18.19 18.93
CA TRP A 302 4.16 18.84 17.63
C TRP A 302 5.51 19.56 17.42
N LYS A 303 6.22 19.92 18.49
CA LYS A 303 7.57 20.50 18.45
C LYS A 303 8.69 19.47 18.39
N SER A 304 8.36 18.20 18.50
CA SER A 304 9.34 17.12 18.39
C SER A 304 9.73 16.87 16.94
N LYS A 305 10.95 16.41 16.76
CA LYS A 305 11.47 15.94 15.48
C LYS A 305 11.03 14.50 15.24
N ASP A 306 10.97 14.09 13.98
CA ASP A 306 10.56 12.74 13.58
C ASP A 306 11.40 12.18 12.42
N MET A 307 10.99 11.03 11.86
CA MET A 307 11.69 10.33 10.78
C MET A 307 11.02 10.53 9.41
N SER A 308 10.08 11.48 9.27
CA SER A 308 9.38 11.78 8.01
C SER A 308 8.45 10.66 7.53
N ILE A 309 7.55 11.01 6.61
CA ILE A 309 6.81 10.07 5.77
C ILE A 309 7.72 9.09 5.01
N TRP A 310 8.95 9.50 4.73
CA TRP A 310 9.93 8.74 3.94
C TRP A 310 10.73 7.73 4.75
N GLU A 311 10.48 7.63 6.05
CA GLU A 311 11.10 6.62 6.93
C GLU A 311 12.63 6.68 6.91
N VAL A 312 13.16 7.91 6.96
CA VAL A 312 14.61 8.11 6.91
C VAL A 312 15.31 7.36 8.05
N ARG A 313 16.44 6.75 7.74
CA ARG A 313 17.27 5.98 8.70
C ARG A 313 18.47 6.80 9.21
N SER A 314 18.48 8.11 8.95
CA SER A 314 19.51 9.05 9.44
C SER A 314 19.09 9.74 10.72
N ARG A 315 19.05 11.07 10.73
CA ARG A 315 18.67 11.87 11.90
C ARG A 315 17.23 12.35 11.83
N GLN A 316 16.59 12.47 12.99
CA GLN A 316 15.29 13.14 13.12
C GLN A 316 15.39 14.63 12.81
N GLN A 317 14.40 15.15 12.09
CA GLN A 317 14.29 16.58 11.75
C GLN A 317 12.85 17.08 11.95
N ASP A 318 12.69 18.40 11.87
CA ASP A 318 11.38 19.05 11.82
C ASP A 318 10.85 19.03 10.38
N TYR A 319 10.38 17.88 9.90
CA TYR A 319 9.87 17.73 8.53
C TYR A 319 8.60 18.54 8.28
N VAL A 320 8.60 19.32 7.21
CA VAL A 320 7.47 20.21 6.88
C VAL A 320 6.19 19.39 6.66
N TYR A 321 6.28 18.25 5.96
CA TYR A 321 5.14 17.36 5.77
C TYR A 321 4.53 16.89 7.10
N SER A 322 5.35 16.39 8.02
CA SER A 322 4.88 15.94 9.34
C SER A 322 4.19 17.08 10.09
N LYS A 323 4.74 18.30 10.03
CA LYS A 323 4.10 19.47 10.68
C LYS A 323 2.78 19.84 10.01
N VAL A 324 2.67 19.75 8.67
CA VAL A 324 1.40 19.94 7.97
C VAL A 324 0.36 18.92 8.43
N MET A 325 0.74 17.65 8.55
CA MET A 325 -0.18 16.61 9.00
C MET A 325 -0.57 16.75 10.47
N LEU A 326 0.33 17.20 11.34
CA LEU A 326 -0.03 17.57 12.73
C LEU A 326 -1.05 18.72 12.78
N TRP A 327 -0.91 19.73 11.91
CA TRP A 327 -1.92 20.76 11.73
C TRP A 327 -3.26 20.17 11.30
N VAL A 328 -3.24 19.23 10.34
CA VAL A 328 -4.44 18.53 9.86
C VAL A 328 -5.13 17.79 11.01
N ALA A 329 -4.37 17.08 11.86
CA ALA A 329 -4.92 16.37 13.00
C ALA A 329 -5.76 17.28 13.89
N VAL A 330 -5.20 18.43 14.28
CA VAL A 330 -5.88 19.39 15.16
C VAL A 330 -7.05 20.07 14.45
N ASP A 331 -6.89 20.50 13.19
CA ASP A 331 -7.95 21.13 12.40
C ASP A 331 -9.16 20.20 12.21
N ARG A 332 -8.93 18.94 11.85
CA ARG A 332 -10.01 17.96 11.67
C ARG A 332 -10.71 17.61 12.98
N GLY A 333 -9.95 17.55 14.09
CA GLY A 333 -10.52 17.35 15.41
C GLY A 333 -11.46 18.49 15.84
N LEU A 334 -11.03 19.74 15.66
CA LEU A 334 -11.85 20.92 15.89
C LEU A 334 -13.12 20.92 15.03
N ARG A 335 -12.98 20.67 13.72
CA ARG A 335 -14.13 20.61 12.80
C ARG A 335 -15.09 19.48 13.15
N LEU A 336 -14.60 18.32 13.59
CA LEU A 336 -15.42 17.19 13.97
C LEU A 336 -16.20 17.49 15.26
N ALA A 337 -15.52 18.08 16.28
CA ALA A 337 -16.12 18.50 17.52
C ALA A 337 -17.26 19.50 17.27
N GLU A 338 -17.01 20.51 16.45
CA GLU A 338 -18.01 21.56 16.13
C GLU A 338 -19.18 20.97 15.33
N LYS A 339 -18.92 20.26 14.24
CA LYS A 339 -19.95 19.71 13.36
C LYS A 339 -20.90 18.72 14.05
N ARG A 340 -20.40 17.99 15.05
CA ARG A 340 -21.16 16.95 15.77
C ARG A 340 -21.55 17.38 17.18
N CYS A 341 -21.26 18.63 17.57
CA CYS A 341 -21.46 19.15 18.93
C CYS A 341 -20.86 18.23 20.00
N LEU A 342 -19.66 17.69 19.75
CA LEU A 342 -18.98 16.77 20.65
C LEU A 342 -18.22 17.54 21.74
N PRO A 343 -18.18 17.06 22.98
CA PRO A 343 -17.44 17.73 24.07
C PRO A 343 -15.96 17.83 23.76
N CYS A 344 -15.43 19.05 23.81
CA CYS A 344 -14.03 19.37 23.56
C CYS A 344 -13.52 20.31 24.66
N PRO A 345 -13.17 19.79 25.84
CA PRO A 345 -12.75 20.60 26.98
C PRO A 345 -11.47 21.41 26.72
N ASN A 346 -10.57 20.92 25.87
CA ASN A 346 -9.30 21.55 25.53
C ASN A 346 -9.37 22.39 24.23
N ARG A 347 -10.56 22.80 23.81
CA ARG A 347 -10.79 23.47 22.51
C ARG A 347 -9.89 24.68 22.28
N ASP A 348 -9.73 25.54 23.29
CA ASP A 348 -8.93 26.77 23.17
C ASP A 348 -7.43 26.45 23.02
N HIS A 349 -6.96 25.41 23.71
CA HIS A 349 -5.60 24.91 23.56
C HIS A 349 -5.37 24.34 22.14
N TRP A 350 -6.32 23.57 21.62
CA TRP A 350 -6.24 23.05 20.25
C TRP A 350 -6.21 24.17 19.20
N LEU A 351 -7.07 25.19 19.35
CA LEU A 351 -7.08 26.35 18.45
C LEU A 351 -5.73 27.06 18.44
N LYS A 352 -5.18 27.35 19.63
CA LYS A 352 -3.88 27.98 19.77
C LYS A 352 -2.77 27.13 19.14
N THR A 353 -2.76 25.83 19.42
CA THR A 353 -1.74 24.91 18.85
C THR A 353 -1.85 24.82 17.34
N ARG A 354 -3.05 24.73 16.78
CA ARG A 354 -3.26 24.72 15.32
C ARG A 354 -2.66 25.96 14.66
N ASP A 355 -2.92 27.12 15.23
CA ASP A 355 -2.45 28.40 14.68
C ASP A 355 -0.94 28.55 14.84
N GLU A 356 -0.34 28.13 15.97
CA GLU A 356 1.10 28.08 16.18
C GLU A 356 1.81 27.17 15.17
N ILE A 357 1.25 25.99 14.88
CA ILE A 357 1.79 25.05 13.86
C ILE A 357 1.78 25.73 12.50
N TYR A 358 0.64 26.34 12.09
CA TYR A 358 0.50 26.99 10.80
C TYR A 358 1.55 28.11 10.64
N GLU A 359 1.63 29.03 11.59
CA GLU A 359 2.59 30.14 11.55
C GLU A 359 4.04 29.63 11.49
N THR A 360 4.36 28.62 12.28
CA THR A 360 5.69 28.02 12.28
C THR A 360 6.08 27.44 10.92
N ILE A 361 5.18 26.72 10.27
CA ILE A 361 5.41 26.16 8.94
C ILE A 361 5.60 27.27 7.90
N MET A 362 4.74 28.29 7.94
CA MET A 362 4.78 29.37 6.97
C MET A 362 6.02 30.25 7.08
N ILE A 363 6.65 30.29 8.27
CA ILE A 363 7.89 31.04 8.53
C ILE A 363 9.12 30.15 8.33
N LYS A 364 9.14 28.98 8.98
CA LYS A 364 10.33 28.12 8.99
C LYS A 364 10.40 27.15 7.81
N GLY A 365 9.28 26.71 7.28
CA GLY A 365 9.21 25.78 6.14
C GLY A 365 9.47 26.45 4.80
N TRP A 366 9.29 27.77 4.67
CA TRP A 366 9.54 28.52 3.45
C TRP A 366 11.01 28.89 3.29
N ASN A 367 11.57 28.58 2.13
CA ASN A 367 12.89 29.10 1.72
C ASN A 367 12.70 30.36 0.87
N ASP A 368 13.00 31.52 1.45
CA ASP A 368 12.78 32.80 0.77
C ASP A 368 13.79 33.09 -0.34
N GLU A 369 14.95 32.47 -0.29
CA GLU A 369 15.98 32.60 -1.34
C GLU A 369 15.62 31.76 -2.56
N LYS A 370 15.33 30.47 -2.37
CA LYS A 370 15.03 29.51 -3.44
C LYS A 370 13.56 29.49 -3.85
N LYS A 371 12.68 30.17 -3.08
CA LYS A 371 11.25 30.35 -3.36
C LYS A 371 10.46 29.03 -3.44
N PHE A 372 10.70 28.11 -2.49
CA PHE A 372 9.92 26.89 -2.32
C PHE A 372 9.78 26.48 -0.85
N PHE A 373 8.81 25.61 -0.54
CA PHE A 373 8.73 24.95 0.76
C PHE A 373 9.76 23.84 0.84
N SER A 374 10.63 23.90 1.87
CA SER A 374 11.73 22.97 2.10
C SER A 374 11.25 21.63 2.67
N GLN A 375 12.08 20.59 2.60
CA GLN A 375 11.82 19.29 3.19
C GLN A 375 11.66 19.38 4.71
N SER A 376 12.55 20.09 5.40
CA SER A 376 12.51 20.28 6.84
C SER A 376 12.96 21.69 7.23
N PHE A 377 12.82 22.04 8.51
CA PHE A 377 13.31 23.33 9.02
C PHE A 377 14.83 23.41 9.04
N GLU A 378 15.52 22.28 9.10
CA GLU A 378 16.98 22.15 9.06
C GLU A 378 17.51 22.07 7.61
N SER A 379 16.84 21.32 6.76
CA SER A 379 17.25 21.06 5.37
C SER A 379 16.58 22.05 4.42
N LYS A 380 16.91 23.34 4.59
CA LYS A 380 16.28 24.46 3.86
C LYS A 380 16.44 24.38 2.34
N ASP A 381 17.51 23.76 1.87
CA ASP A 381 17.87 23.69 0.46
C ASP A 381 17.35 22.44 -0.26
N VAL A 382 16.75 21.53 0.50
CA VAL A 382 16.18 20.29 -0.04
C VAL A 382 14.73 20.51 -0.41
N LEU A 383 14.39 20.23 -1.65
CA LEU A 383 13.03 20.20 -2.16
C LEU A 383 12.43 18.81 -1.93
N ASP A 384 11.14 18.75 -1.56
CA ASP A 384 10.44 17.51 -1.25
C ASP A 384 9.06 17.50 -1.89
N SER A 385 8.71 16.42 -2.59
CA SER A 385 7.43 16.29 -3.27
C SER A 385 6.25 16.04 -2.32
N SER A 386 6.48 15.68 -1.06
CA SER A 386 5.40 15.47 -0.08
C SER A 386 4.57 16.73 0.17
N ILE A 387 5.15 17.93 -0.05
CA ILE A 387 4.41 19.19 0.08
C ILE A 387 3.24 19.32 -0.91
N LEU A 388 3.23 18.54 -1.98
CA LEU A 388 2.13 18.50 -2.95
C LEU A 388 0.78 18.14 -2.33
N ILE A 389 0.78 17.46 -1.18
CA ILE A 389 -0.44 17.13 -0.43
C ILE A 389 -1.11 18.36 0.22
N ALA A 390 -0.36 19.43 0.50
CA ALA A 390 -0.82 20.55 1.30
C ALA A 390 -2.17 21.17 0.86
N PRO A 391 -2.45 21.42 -0.44
CA PRO A 391 -3.77 21.88 -0.86
C PRO A 391 -4.82 20.77 -0.86
N LEU A 392 -4.44 19.50 -0.89
CA LEU A 392 -5.36 18.36 -0.84
C LEU A 392 -5.99 18.23 0.54
N VAL A 393 -5.19 18.53 1.57
CA VAL A 393 -5.64 18.56 2.97
C VAL A 393 -6.11 19.94 3.44
N PHE A 394 -6.23 20.92 2.52
CA PHE A 394 -6.68 22.29 2.78
C PHE A 394 -5.78 23.11 3.72
N PHE A 395 -4.51 22.76 3.82
CA PHE A 395 -3.52 23.53 4.57
C PHE A 395 -3.19 24.86 3.89
N ILE A 396 -3.06 24.85 2.56
CA ILE A 396 -2.75 26.04 1.73
C ILE A 396 -3.71 26.11 0.54
N ALA A 397 -4.00 27.30 0.06
CA ALA A 397 -4.80 27.46 -1.15
C ALA A 397 -4.02 26.98 -2.38
N PRO A 398 -4.65 26.28 -3.34
CA PRO A 398 -3.94 25.75 -4.52
C PRO A 398 -3.41 26.83 -5.47
N ASN A 399 -3.85 28.09 -5.32
CA ASN A 399 -3.38 29.25 -6.04
C ASN A 399 -2.48 30.18 -5.19
N ASP A 400 -2.06 29.77 -3.99
CA ASP A 400 -1.10 30.54 -3.19
C ASP A 400 0.21 30.69 -3.98
N PRO A 401 0.76 31.92 -4.11
CA PRO A 401 1.97 32.15 -4.91
C PRO A 401 3.19 31.34 -4.46
N ARG A 402 3.33 31.04 -3.15
CA ARG A 402 4.42 30.22 -2.61
C ARG A 402 4.25 28.76 -3.01
N PHE A 403 3.01 28.27 -2.97
CA PHE A 403 2.72 26.91 -3.41
C PHE A 403 2.91 26.73 -4.90
N LEU A 404 2.45 27.68 -5.73
CA LEU A 404 2.67 27.67 -7.18
C LEU A 404 4.17 27.72 -7.52
N SER A 405 4.94 28.56 -6.80
CA SER A 405 6.39 28.62 -6.97
C SER A 405 7.06 27.29 -6.63
N THR A 406 6.57 26.59 -5.58
CA THR A 406 7.07 25.26 -5.21
C THR A 406 6.75 24.22 -6.28
N ILE A 407 5.53 24.22 -6.85
CA ILE A 407 5.16 23.36 -7.98
C ILE A 407 6.09 23.63 -9.18
N ASP A 408 6.29 24.90 -9.54
CA ASP A 408 7.13 25.27 -10.66
C ASP A 408 8.60 24.83 -10.46
N GLN A 409 9.06 24.78 -9.21
CA GLN A 409 10.38 24.24 -8.89
C GLN A 409 10.40 22.71 -9.02
N ILE A 410 9.41 21.99 -8.48
CA ILE A 410 9.29 20.52 -8.60
C ILE A 410 9.27 20.09 -10.07
N LEU A 411 8.61 20.86 -10.91
CA LEU A 411 8.47 20.58 -12.35
C LEU A 411 9.77 20.78 -13.16
N LYS A 412 10.82 21.36 -12.59
CA LYS A 412 12.13 21.44 -13.25
C LYS A 412 12.83 20.07 -13.21
N PRO A 413 13.74 19.81 -14.15
CA PRO A 413 14.56 18.60 -14.09
C PRO A 413 15.59 18.67 -12.95
N PRO A 414 16.11 17.52 -12.46
CA PRO A 414 17.08 17.46 -11.38
C PRO A 414 18.32 18.33 -11.61
N GLU A 415 18.81 18.40 -12.83
CA GLU A 415 19.99 19.21 -13.23
C GLU A 415 19.75 20.74 -13.04
N LYS A 416 18.48 21.14 -12.83
CA LYS A 416 18.07 22.52 -12.50
C LYS A 416 17.49 22.64 -11.09
N GLY A 417 17.78 21.67 -10.23
CA GLY A 417 17.33 21.63 -8.83
C GLY A 417 15.84 21.33 -8.68
N GLY A 418 15.21 20.66 -9.65
CA GLY A 418 13.82 20.17 -9.57
C GLY A 418 13.74 18.68 -9.32
N LEU A 419 12.52 18.13 -9.38
CA LEU A 419 12.26 16.72 -9.08
C LEU A 419 11.58 15.96 -10.23
N THR A 420 11.47 16.53 -11.43
CA THR A 420 10.75 15.90 -12.54
C THR A 420 11.70 15.40 -13.61
N SER A 421 11.69 14.09 -13.88
CA SER A 421 12.42 13.47 -14.98
C SER A 421 11.48 12.58 -15.79
N THR A 422 11.55 12.62 -17.13
CA THR A 422 10.66 11.85 -18.02
C THR A 422 9.15 12.08 -17.80
N GLY A 423 8.79 13.21 -17.17
CA GLY A 423 7.42 13.53 -16.78
C GLY A 423 6.97 12.95 -15.45
N LEU A 424 7.84 12.20 -14.76
CA LEU A 424 7.59 11.55 -13.45
C LEU A 424 8.36 12.26 -12.35
N VAL A 425 7.92 12.15 -11.11
CA VAL A 425 8.41 12.92 -9.95
C VAL A 425 9.16 12.05 -8.97
N TYR A 426 10.39 12.46 -8.62
CA TYR A 426 11.15 11.93 -7.50
C TYR A 426 10.58 12.43 -6.17
N ARG A 427 10.74 11.67 -5.09
CA ARG A 427 10.33 12.13 -3.76
C ARG A 427 11.18 13.33 -3.28
N TYR A 428 12.49 13.25 -3.42
CA TYR A 428 13.48 14.30 -3.16
C TYR A 428 14.75 14.00 -3.97
N ASP A 429 15.75 14.84 -3.87
CA ASP A 429 17.08 14.59 -4.42
C ASP A 429 17.91 13.80 -3.39
N THR A 430 18.22 12.53 -3.69
CA THR A 430 18.98 11.63 -2.81
C THR A 430 20.44 12.05 -2.60
N GLU A 431 20.99 12.92 -3.44
CA GLU A 431 22.34 13.48 -3.25
C GLU A 431 22.34 14.63 -2.22
N LEU A 432 21.22 15.33 -2.07
CA LEU A 432 21.06 16.44 -1.11
C LEU A 432 20.40 16.00 0.21
N ALA A 433 19.50 15.02 0.16
CA ALA A 433 18.80 14.50 1.33
C ALA A 433 19.53 13.29 1.89
N GLU A 434 20.08 13.42 3.11
CA GLU A 434 20.71 12.31 3.83
C GLU A 434 19.60 11.40 4.42
N ASP A 435 19.14 10.39 3.67
CA ASP A 435 18.11 9.46 4.13
C ASP A 435 18.65 8.32 5.01
N GLY A 436 19.97 8.09 5.02
CA GLY A 436 20.62 7.06 5.82
C GLY A 436 20.55 5.64 5.19
N VAL A 437 20.03 5.51 3.98
CA VAL A 437 19.94 4.24 3.25
C VAL A 437 20.96 4.18 2.11
N GLY A 438 21.15 5.28 1.38
CA GLY A 438 22.00 5.35 0.20
C GLY A 438 21.39 4.58 -0.99
N GLY A 439 22.15 4.50 -2.11
CA GLY A 439 21.68 3.86 -3.35
C GLY A 439 20.91 4.84 -4.25
N ARG A 440 20.39 4.31 -5.36
CA ARG A 440 19.61 5.07 -6.33
C ARG A 440 18.13 4.80 -6.13
N GLU A 441 17.31 5.75 -6.56
CA GLU A 441 15.86 5.64 -6.57
C GLU A 441 15.29 5.95 -7.95
N GLY A 442 14.11 5.40 -8.22
CA GLY A 442 13.26 5.78 -9.32
C GLY A 442 12.37 6.98 -9.00
N SER A 443 11.56 7.39 -9.97
CA SER A 443 10.48 8.34 -9.75
C SER A 443 9.33 7.64 -9.01
N PHE A 444 8.78 8.25 -7.97
CA PHE A 444 7.69 7.68 -7.19
C PHE A 444 6.35 7.84 -7.90
N SER A 445 5.64 6.73 -8.08
CA SER A 445 4.30 6.71 -8.70
C SER A 445 3.32 7.57 -7.91
N MET A 446 3.30 7.44 -6.59
CA MET A 446 2.49 8.24 -5.68
C MET A 446 2.75 9.74 -5.83
N CYS A 447 4.02 10.18 -5.82
CA CYS A 447 4.39 11.58 -5.94
C CYS A 447 3.96 12.18 -7.28
N THR A 448 4.03 11.39 -8.34
CA THR A 448 3.56 11.80 -9.67
C THR A 448 2.04 12.02 -9.68
N PHE A 449 1.26 11.14 -9.06
CA PHE A 449 -0.19 11.33 -8.92
C PHE A 449 -0.54 12.50 -7.99
N TRP A 450 0.20 12.75 -6.93
CA TRP A 450 0.02 13.94 -6.09
C TRP A 450 0.32 15.24 -6.86
N LEU A 451 1.32 15.23 -7.74
CA LEU A 451 1.55 16.37 -8.64
C LEU A 451 0.34 16.59 -9.57
N VAL A 452 -0.21 15.51 -10.14
CA VAL A 452 -1.44 15.60 -10.96
C VAL A 452 -2.58 16.24 -10.17
N GLU A 453 -2.81 15.82 -8.93
CA GLU A 453 -3.85 16.41 -8.09
C GLU A 453 -3.59 17.88 -7.75
N ALA A 454 -2.38 18.24 -7.36
CA ALA A 454 -2.00 19.61 -7.06
C ALA A 454 -2.20 20.52 -8.30
N LEU A 455 -1.74 20.07 -9.47
CA LEU A 455 -1.95 20.77 -10.74
C LEU A 455 -3.43 20.86 -11.13
N THR A 456 -4.22 19.80 -10.87
CA THR A 456 -5.66 19.78 -11.13
C THR A 456 -6.38 20.85 -10.32
N ARG A 457 -6.02 21.00 -9.03
CA ARG A 457 -6.58 22.05 -8.16
C ARG A 457 -6.13 23.46 -8.56
N ALA A 458 -4.85 23.64 -8.88
CA ALA A 458 -4.33 24.91 -9.41
C ALA A 458 -4.97 25.27 -10.77
N GLY A 459 -5.28 24.26 -11.58
CA GLY A 459 -5.95 24.38 -12.87
C GLY A 459 -7.33 25.01 -12.86
N ARG A 460 -7.96 25.11 -11.68
CA ARG A 460 -9.22 25.89 -11.49
C ARG A 460 -9.00 27.39 -11.65
N TYR A 461 -7.81 27.86 -11.38
CA TYR A 461 -7.44 29.28 -11.43
C TYR A 461 -6.66 29.63 -12.71
N ASP A 462 -5.84 28.69 -13.21
CA ASP A 462 -5.07 28.85 -14.44
C ASP A 462 -5.06 27.52 -15.24
N LYS A 463 -5.73 27.53 -16.40
CA LYS A 463 -5.91 26.35 -17.27
C LYS A 463 -4.61 25.68 -17.69
N LYS A 464 -3.47 26.40 -17.72
CA LYS A 464 -2.17 25.80 -18.07
C LYS A 464 -1.81 24.62 -17.16
N TYR A 465 -2.14 24.73 -15.86
CA TYR A 465 -1.91 23.65 -14.90
C TYR A 465 -2.81 22.43 -15.16
N LEU A 466 -4.08 22.65 -15.56
CA LEU A 466 -4.98 21.55 -15.89
C LEU A 466 -4.51 20.77 -17.11
N VAL A 467 -4.10 21.45 -18.16
CA VAL A 467 -3.54 20.79 -19.37
C VAL A 467 -2.34 19.94 -18.99
N ARG A 468 -1.45 20.48 -18.16
CA ARG A 468 -0.26 19.75 -17.69
C ARG A 468 -0.62 18.54 -16.82
N ALA A 469 -1.62 18.68 -15.95
CA ALA A 469 -2.14 17.57 -15.13
C ALA A 469 -2.64 16.40 -16.01
N ILE A 470 -3.43 16.69 -17.04
CA ILE A 470 -3.92 15.69 -17.99
C ILE A 470 -2.76 14.98 -18.66
N THR A 471 -1.80 15.74 -19.22
CA THR A 471 -0.64 15.16 -19.92
C THR A 471 0.19 14.24 -19.02
N ILE A 472 0.47 14.66 -17.77
CA ILE A 472 1.24 13.85 -16.81
C ILE A 472 0.45 12.60 -16.41
N PHE A 473 -0.86 12.73 -16.17
CA PHE A 473 -1.71 11.61 -15.80
C PHE A 473 -1.75 10.53 -16.89
N GLU A 474 -2.00 10.94 -18.14
CA GLU A 474 -2.05 10.01 -19.28
C GLU A 474 -0.68 9.37 -19.56
N ASN A 475 0.41 10.12 -19.42
CA ASN A 475 1.75 9.56 -19.49
C ASN A 475 1.98 8.54 -18.38
N MET A 476 1.56 8.82 -17.13
CA MET A 476 1.74 7.91 -16.00
C MET A 476 0.98 6.57 -16.18
N LEU A 477 -0.20 6.60 -16.82
CA LEU A 477 -0.95 5.37 -17.12
C LEU A 477 -0.16 4.40 -18.02
N SER A 478 0.70 4.90 -18.89
CA SER A 478 1.52 4.07 -19.79
C SER A 478 2.61 3.27 -19.08
N PHE A 479 2.94 3.59 -17.82
CA PHE A 479 3.91 2.86 -17.02
C PHE A 479 3.29 1.73 -16.18
N SER A 480 1.97 1.56 -16.21
CA SER A 480 1.35 0.37 -15.63
C SER A 480 1.60 -0.87 -16.50
N ASN A 481 1.51 -2.06 -15.91
CA ASN A 481 1.55 -3.29 -16.69
C ASN A 481 0.21 -3.55 -17.40
N HIS A 482 0.10 -4.68 -18.16
CA HIS A 482 -1.11 -5.08 -18.90
C HIS A 482 -2.37 -5.31 -18.03
N LEU A 483 -2.22 -5.39 -16.70
CA LEU A 483 -3.32 -5.48 -15.73
C LEU A 483 -3.62 -4.14 -15.06
N ASN A 484 -3.04 -3.04 -15.52
CA ASN A 484 -3.06 -1.72 -14.87
C ASN A 484 -2.52 -1.74 -13.43
N MET A 485 -1.50 -2.57 -13.16
CA MET A 485 -0.77 -2.55 -11.90
C MET A 485 0.34 -1.51 -11.94
N PHE A 486 0.39 -0.69 -10.89
CA PHE A 486 1.43 0.31 -10.70
C PHE A 486 2.42 -0.17 -9.64
N SER A 487 3.70 0.00 -9.94
CA SER A 487 4.78 -0.18 -8.98
C SER A 487 4.93 1.02 -8.06
N GLU A 488 5.70 0.88 -7.01
CA GLU A 488 6.10 1.96 -6.11
C GLU A 488 6.87 3.03 -6.86
N GLU A 489 7.88 2.60 -7.62
CA GLU A 489 8.78 3.47 -8.36
C GLU A 489 8.91 3.06 -9.83
N ILE A 490 9.43 3.99 -10.63
CA ILE A 490 9.71 3.81 -12.04
C ILE A 490 11.12 4.33 -12.33
N ALA A 491 11.97 3.47 -12.89
CA ALA A 491 13.32 3.84 -13.32
C ALA A 491 13.30 4.88 -14.45
N ARG A 492 14.42 5.57 -14.67
CA ARG A 492 14.59 6.48 -15.83
C ARG A 492 14.45 5.76 -17.17
N THR A 493 14.67 4.46 -17.21
CA THR A 493 14.49 3.59 -18.38
C THR A 493 13.03 3.16 -18.61
N GLY A 494 12.12 3.45 -17.67
CA GLY A 494 10.72 3.05 -17.70
C GLY A 494 10.43 1.69 -17.05
N GLU A 495 11.44 1.00 -16.50
CA GLU A 495 11.25 -0.25 -15.76
C GLU A 495 10.56 0.01 -14.43
N GLN A 496 9.67 -0.90 -14.02
CA GLN A 496 9.04 -0.88 -12.70
C GLN A 496 10.05 -1.26 -11.61
N LEU A 497 10.04 -0.54 -10.50
CA LEU A 497 10.87 -0.74 -9.32
C LEU A 497 10.04 -0.71 -8.04
N GLY A 498 10.63 -1.20 -6.94
CA GLY A 498 9.98 -1.24 -5.64
C GLY A 498 8.84 -2.25 -5.56
N ASN A 499 8.07 -2.20 -4.49
CA ASN A 499 6.96 -3.11 -4.26
C ASN A 499 5.85 -2.96 -5.31
N THR A 500 5.39 -4.09 -5.88
CA THR A 500 4.41 -4.14 -6.97
C THR A 500 3.40 -5.27 -6.74
N PRO A 501 2.06 -5.00 -6.74
CA PRO A 501 1.46 -3.67 -6.68
C PRO A 501 1.60 -3.02 -5.31
N GLN A 502 1.71 -1.69 -5.26
CA GLN A 502 1.73 -0.93 -4.02
C GLN A 502 0.39 -0.20 -3.80
N ALA A 503 -0.17 -0.32 -2.58
CA ALA A 503 -1.44 0.32 -2.23
C ALA A 503 -1.42 1.84 -2.47
N PHE A 504 -0.35 2.50 -2.03
CA PHE A 504 -0.23 3.96 -2.13
C PHE A 504 -0.26 4.47 -3.57
N SER A 505 0.43 3.78 -4.49
CA SER A 505 0.41 4.10 -5.92
C SER A 505 -1.00 4.01 -6.50
N HIS A 506 -1.75 2.95 -6.14
CA HIS A 506 -3.10 2.73 -6.62
C HIS A 506 -4.14 3.69 -6.01
N LEU A 507 -4.05 3.98 -4.70
CA LEU A 507 -4.96 4.94 -4.09
C LEU A 507 -4.74 6.37 -4.63
N ALA A 508 -3.49 6.77 -4.85
CA ALA A 508 -3.16 8.07 -5.41
C ALA A 508 -3.64 8.20 -6.87
N MET A 509 -3.51 7.12 -7.66
CA MET A 509 -4.07 7.06 -9.02
C MET A 509 -5.59 7.23 -9.04
N ILE A 510 -6.32 6.52 -8.17
CA ILE A 510 -7.78 6.65 -8.10
C ILE A 510 -8.19 8.08 -7.71
N SER A 511 -7.50 8.67 -6.72
CA SER A 511 -7.77 10.03 -6.27
C SER A 511 -7.52 11.06 -7.39
N ALA A 512 -6.38 10.94 -8.08
CA ALA A 512 -6.04 11.80 -9.21
C ALA A 512 -7.05 11.67 -10.35
N ALA A 513 -7.42 10.44 -10.76
CA ALA A 513 -8.43 10.18 -11.78
C ALA A 513 -9.79 10.79 -11.41
N PHE A 514 -10.21 10.62 -10.15
CA PHE A 514 -11.47 11.13 -9.65
C PHE A 514 -11.53 12.66 -9.70
N ASN A 515 -10.52 13.33 -9.16
CA ASN A 515 -10.48 14.79 -9.11
C ASN A 515 -10.31 15.40 -10.50
N LEU A 516 -9.47 14.81 -11.35
CA LEU A 516 -9.25 15.25 -12.73
C LEU A 516 -10.55 15.14 -13.56
N SER A 517 -11.26 13.99 -13.49
CA SER A 517 -12.52 13.79 -14.19
C SER A 517 -13.60 14.78 -13.76
N ARG A 518 -13.67 15.13 -12.47
CA ARG A 518 -14.65 16.11 -11.96
C ARG A 518 -14.40 17.49 -12.52
N ILE A 519 -13.16 17.95 -12.54
CA ILE A 519 -12.83 19.28 -13.09
C ILE A 519 -13.08 19.31 -14.60
N GLN A 520 -12.76 18.26 -15.34
CA GLN A 520 -13.03 18.16 -16.77
C GLN A 520 -14.53 18.18 -17.10
N SER A 521 -15.36 17.60 -16.23
CA SER A 521 -16.82 17.61 -16.40
C SER A 521 -17.51 18.89 -15.90
N GLY A 522 -16.75 19.85 -15.35
CA GLY A 522 -17.30 21.09 -14.78
C GLY A 522 -17.96 20.91 -13.42
N ASP A 523 -17.78 19.77 -12.76
CA ASP A 523 -18.26 19.54 -11.39
C ASP A 523 -17.23 20.06 -10.37
N TYR A 524 -17.51 21.24 -9.84
CA TYR A 524 -16.68 21.89 -8.82
C TYR A 524 -17.22 21.69 -7.39
N SER A 525 -18.29 20.88 -7.19
CA SER A 525 -18.89 20.68 -5.89
C SER A 525 -17.96 19.87 -4.95
N GLY A 526 -17.64 20.44 -3.79
CA GLY A 526 -16.91 19.73 -2.72
C GLY A 526 -15.40 19.53 -2.94
N ILE A 527 -14.77 20.42 -3.70
CA ILE A 527 -13.32 20.56 -3.80
C ILE A 527 -12.86 21.75 -2.97
#